data_64f263e65dffdc2730780d4b0903678f
#
_entry.id   64f263e65dffdc2730780d4b0903678f
#
_cell.length_a   1.000
_cell.length_b   1.000
_cell.length_c   1.000
_cell.angle_alpha   90.00
_cell.angle_beta   90.00
_cell.angle_gamma   90.00
#
_symmetry.space_group_name_H-M   'P 1'
#
loop_
_entity.id
_entity.type
_entity.pdbx_description
1 polymer ?
#
loop_
_entity_poly.entity_id
_entity_poly.type
_entity_poly.pdbx_seq_one_letter_code
_entity_poly.pdbx_strand_id
1 'polypeptide(L)'
;MRTVITPTQQGTERIVNAVCVDVFDLGTVKTPWGNKPQVKLALESDEQDPYGEHRILVRTFHKHTHPMSALSIAIKSWCGRDLEQEEAIGTLDLASLVGEQVRLKLQPTPTRAGGSFDKITEFLPPGEVHVQPEKYQREED
;
A
#
# COMPACT_ATOMS: atom_id res chain seq x y z
N MET A 1 -18.22 -29.00 -16.12
CA MET A 1 -18.02 -28.24 -15.86
C MET A 1 -17.92 -27.43 -15.79
N ARG A 2 -17.92 -26.99 -15.54
CA ARG A 2 -17.68 -25.95 -15.21
C ARG A 2 -17.63 -24.97 -15.24
N THR A 3 -17.69 -24.78 -15.07
CA THR A 3 -17.62 -23.79 -14.95
C THR A 3 -17.51 -22.93 -14.88
N VAL A 4 -17.48 -22.49 -14.73
CA VAL A 4 -17.37 -21.60 -14.56
C VAL A 4 -17.11 -20.69 -14.43
N ILE A 5 -16.89 -20.19 -14.29
CA ILE A 5 -16.53 -19.44 -14.03
C ILE A 5 -16.53 -18.52 -14.02
N THR A 6 -16.34 -18.18 -14.18
CA THR A 6 -16.43 -17.25 -14.25
C THR A 6 -16.36 -16.12 -13.68
N PRO A 7 -17.01 -15.44 -13.36
CA PRO A 7 -16.88 -14.18 -12.70
C PRO A 7 -16.14 -14.21 -11.45
N THR A 8 -15.87 -15.33 -11.14
CA THR A 8 -15.10 -15.55 -9.96
C THR A 8 -13.77 -14.92 -9.98
N GLN A 9 -13.36 -14.42 -11.10
CA GLN A 9 -12.12 -13.69 -11.13
C GLN A 9 -12.09 -12.56 -10.14
N GLN A 10 -13.25 -12.03 -9.79
CA GLN A 10 -13.31 -10.91 -8.88
C GLN A 10 -12.92 -11.25 -7.47
N GLY A 11 -12.93 -12.51 -7.12
CA GLY A 11 -12.54 -12.90 -5.79
C GLY A 11 -11.09 -13.33 -5.67
N THR A 12 -10.35 -13.28 -6.75
CA THR A 12 -9.01 -13.85 -6.78
C THR A 12 -7.99 -12.86 -6.25
N GLU A 13 -7.28 -13.28 -5.22
CA GLU A 13 -6.14 -12.50 -4.73
C GLU A 13 -4.96 -12.71 -5.64
N ARG A 14 -4.13 -11.70 -5.74
CA ARG A 14 -2.88 -11.82 -6.47
C ARG A 14 -1.81 -10.99 -5.78
N ILE A 15 -0.55 -11.29 -6.10
CA ILE A 15 0.58 -10.57 -5.54
C ILE A 15 1.28 -9.85 -6.67
N VAL A 16 1.55 -8.57 -6.47
CA VAL A 16 2.27 -7.76 -7.45
C VAL A 16 3.53 -7.20 -6.82
N ASN A 17 4.50 -6.88 -7.66
CA ASN A 17 5.71 -6.21 -7.21
C ASN A 17 5.52 -4.71 -7.34
N ALA A 18 6.11 -3.95 -6.43
CA ALA A 18 5.91 -2.51 -6.43
C ALA A 18 7.09 -1.82 -5.77
N VAL A 19 7.14 -0.52 -5.92
CA VAL A 19 8.11 0.33 -5.23
C VAL A 19 7.34 1.46 -4.57
N CYS A 20 7.73 1.81 -3.35
CA CYS A 20 7.12 2.94 -2.68
C CYS A 20 7.65 4.22 -3.31
N VAL A 21 6.76 5.03 -3.87
CA VAL A 21 7.17 6.22 -4.60
C VAL A 21 6.88 7.50 -3.84
N ASP A 22 6.02 7.45 -2.84
CA ASP A 22 5.75 8.64 -2.05
C ASP A 22 5.11 8.26 -0.71
N VAL A 23 5.31 9.13 0.26
CA VAL A 23 4.71 9.01 1.59
C VAL A 23 4.15 10.38 1.94
N PHE A 24 2.85 10.46 2.20
CA PHE A 24 2.19 11.72 2.51
C PHE A 24 1.74 11.70 3.96
N ASP A 25 2.25 12.62 4.75
CA ASP A 25 1.72 12.82 6.10
C ASP A 25 0.51 13.73 5.96
N LEU A 26 -0.66 13.18 6.19
CA LEU A 26 -1.91 13.92 6.01
C LEU A 26 -2.27 14.76 7.23
N GLY A 27 -1.47 14.68 8.30
CA GLY A 27 -1.78 15.37 9.52
C GLY A 27 -3.01 14.76 10.18
N THR A 28 -3.68 15.54 10.99
CA THR A 28 -4.86 15.09 11.71
C THR A 28 -6.08 15.26 10.81
N VAL A 29 -6.77 14.16 10.58
CA VAL A 29 -7.92 14.11 9.68
C VAL A 29 -9.17 13.83 10.50
N LYS A 30 -10.26 14.53 10.19
CA LYS A 30 -11.52 14.33 10.88
C LYS A 30 -12.15 13.02 10.42
N THR A 31 -12.48 12.17 11.38
CA THR A 31 -13.12 10.89 11.09
C THR A 31 -14.36 10.77 11.96
N PRO A 32 -15.24 9.77 11.68
CA PRO A 32 -16.41 9.55 12.54
C PRO A 32 -16.05 9.23 13.99
N TRP A 33 -14.81 8.80 14.22
CA TRP A 33 -14.37 8.46 15.58
C TRP A 33 -13.47 9.51 16.19
N GLY A 34 -13.48 10.73 15.62
CA GLY A 34 -12.68 11.82 16.11
C GLY A 34 -11.56 12.17 15.16
N ASN A 35 -10.71 13.10 15.59
CA ASN A 35 -9.58 13.55 14.77
C ASN A 35 -8.42 12.56 14.92
N LYS A 36 -7.92 12.04 13.81
CA LYS A 36 -6.88 11.02 13.80
C LYS A 36 -5.76 11.40 12.85
N PRO A 37 -4.51 11.25 13.26
CA PRO A 37 -3.40 11.46 12.34
C PRO A 37 -3.37 10.33 11.31
N GLN A 38 -3.08 10.67 10.06
CA GLN A 38 -3.07 9.70 8.97
C GLN A 38 -1.85 9.88 8.11
N VAL A 39 -1.44 8.79 7.46
CA VAL A 39 -0.37 8.76 6.49
C VAL A 39 -0.83 7.96 5.29
N LYS A 40 -0.44 8.42 4.10
CA LYS A 40 -0.80 7.75 2.85
C LYS A 40 0.47 7.32 2.13
N LEU A 41 0.48 6.07 1.71
CA LEU A 41 1.59 5.52 0.93
C LEU A 41 1.15 5.39 -0.52
N ALA A 42 1.99 5.84 -1.44
CA ALA A 42 1.78 5.65 -2.87
C ALA A 42 2.79 4.64 -3.37
N LEU A 43 2.29 3.64 -4.11
CA LEU A 43 3.10 2.51 -4.54
C LEU A 43 2.88 2.30 -6.02
N GLU A 44 3.99 2.28 -6.78
CA GLU A 44 3.91 2.05 -8.22
C GLU A 44 4.16 0.57 -8.46
N SER A 45 3.17 -0.12 -9.03
CA SER A 45 3.25 -1.55 -9.25
C SER A 45 3.76 -1.87 -10.64
N ASP A 46 4.17 -3.12 -10.84
CA ASP A 46 4.58 -3.58 -12.16
C ASP A 46 3.39 -4.03 -13.02
N GLU A 47 2.17 -3.95 -12.48
CA GLU A 47 0.98 -4.14 -13.29
C GLU A 47 0.78 -2.96 -14.20
N GLN A 48 0.34 -3.22 -15.43
CA GLN A 48 0.10 -2.17 -16.38
C GLN A 48 -1.38 -1.94 -16.56
N ASP A 49 -1.74 -0.68 -16.76
CA ASP A 49 -3.11 -0.33 -17.08
C ASP A 49 -3.35 -0.55 -18.58
N PRO A 50 -4.57 -0.29 -19.08
CA PRO A 50 -4.85 -0.50 -20.50
C PRO A 50 -4.00 0.33 -21.44
N TYR A 51 -3.34 1.36 -20.95
CA TYR A 51 -2.47 2.22 -21.75
C TYR A 51 -1.01 1.81 -21.67
N GLY A 52 -0.72 0.72 -20.95
CA GLY A 52 0.65 0.24 -20.81
C GLY A 52 1.48 0.92 -19.75
N GLU A 53 0.84 1.71 -18.90
CA GLU A 53 1.54 2.40 -17.82
C GLU A 53 1.39 1.65 -16.51
N HIS A 54 2.40 1.76 -15.65
CA HIS A 54 2.34 1.15 -14.34
C HIS A 54 1.16 1.70 -13.54
N ARG A 55 0.49 0.84 -12.80
CA ARG A 55 -0.62 1.26 -11.95
C ARG A 55 -0.09 1.76 -10.63
N ILE A 56 -0.61 2.91 -10.20
CA ILE A 56 -0.28 3.48 -8.90
C ILE A 56 -1.36 3.05 -7.91
N LEU A 57 -0.92 2.45 -6.82
CA LEU A 57 -1.81 2.00 -5.75
C LEU A 57 -1.55 2.84 -4.52
N VAL A 58 -2.59 3.11 -3.76
CA VAL A 58 -2.43 3.91 -2.55
C VAL A 58 -3.07 3.20 -1.38
N ARG A 59 -2.51 3.42 -0.20
CA ARG A 59 -3.10 2.92 1.03
C ARG A 59 -2.93 3.99 2.11
N THR A 60 -4.02 4.31 2.78
CA THR A 60 -4.03 5.27 3.87
C THR A 60 -4.13 4.51 5.18
N PHE A 61 -3.32 4.90 6.15
CA PHE A 61 -3.32 4.30 7.48
C PHE A 61 -3.52 5.38 8.52
N HIS A 62 -4.12 5.02 9.64
CA HIS A 62 -3.98 5.84 10.84
C HIS A 62 -2.50 5.79 11.26
N LYS A 63 -1.93 6.94 11.57
CA LYS A 63 -0.51 7.04 11.92
C LYS A 63 -0.36 6.64 13.38
N HIS A 64 -0.28 5.36 13.62
CA HIS A 64 -0.28 4.77 14.95
C HIS A 64 0.83 3.73 15.01
N THR A 65 1.66 3.80 16.02
CA THR A 65 2.83 2.93 16.09
C THR A 65 2.64 1.70 16.98
N HIS A 66 1.48 1.56 17.60
CA HIS A 66 1.20 0.37 18.42
C HIS A 66 1.40 -0.89 17.57
N PRO A 67 2.03 -1.94 18.15
CA PRO A 67 2.35 -3.14 17.34
C PRO A 67 1.15 -3.78 16.66
N MET A 68 -0.05 -3.61 17.19
CA MET A 68 -1.25 -4.18 16.58
C MET A 68 -1.92 -3.25 15.60
N SER A 69 -1.39 -2.05 15.37
CA SER A 69 -1.98 -1.14 14.39
C SER A 69 -1.74 -1.65 12.98
N ALA A 70 -2.63 -1.27 12.05
CA ALA A 70 -2.48 -1.70 10.66
C ALA A 70 -1.17 -1.23 10.07
N LEU A 71 -0.76 0.00 10.38
CA LEU A 71 0.51 0.53 9.87
C LEU A 71 1.69 -0.28 10.38
N SER A 72 1.74 -0.55 11.70
CA SER A 72 2.84 -1.32 12.27
C SER A 72 2.92 -2.72 11.70
N ILE A 73 1.77 -3.38 11.55
CA ILE A 73 1.73 -4.71 10.99
C ILE A 73 2.24 -4.71 9.55
N ALA A 74 1.81 -3.73 8.75
CA ALA A 74 2.24 -3.65 7.36
C ALA A 74 3.74 -3.41 7.24
N ILE A 75 4.28 -2.47 8.00
CA ILE A 75 5.70 -2.13 7.92
C ILE A 75 6.57 -3.28 8.42
N LYS A 76 6.14 -3.94 9.49
CA LYS A 76 6.91 -5.07 10.01
C LYS A 76 6.92 -6.23 9.02
N SER A 77 5.78 -6.52 8.40
CA SER A 77 5.72 -7.59 7.41
C SER A 77 6.55 -7.25 6.17
N TRP A 78 6.59 -5.98 5.79
CA TRP A 78 7.28 -5.52 4.59
C TRP A 78 8.79 -5.47 4.79
N CYS A 79 9.25 -4.77 5.81
CA CYS A 79 10.69 -4.50 5.98
C CYS A 79 11.23 -4.81 7.36
N GLY A 80 10.43 -5.47 8.20
CA GLY A 80 10.92 -5.93 9.50
C GLY A 80 11.12 -4.84 10.53
N ARG A 81 10.67 -3.62 10.25
CA ARG A 81 10.89 -2.50 11.16
C ARG A 81 9.84 -2.49 12.27
N ASP A 82 10.26 -2.10 13.44
CA ASP A 82 9.41 -1.99 14.63
C ASP A 82 9.15 -0.50 14.87
N LEU A 83 7.97 -0.02 14.48
CA LEU A 83 7.67 1.40 14.56
C LEU A 83 7.57 1.90 16.00
N GLU A 84 7.08 1.07 16.91
CA GLU A 84 6.98 1.48 18.30
C GLU A 84 8.37 1.73 18.88
N GLN A 85 9.30 0.84 18.57
CA GLN A 85 10.67 1.02 19.02
C GLN A 85 11.30 2.26 18.39
N GLU A 86 11.10 2.46 17.09
CA GLU A 86 11.67 3.61 16.41
C GLU A 86 11.14 4.91 16.99
N GLU A 87 9.86 4.95 17.31
CA GLU A 87 9.29 6.13 17.93
C GLU A 87 9.89 6.36 19.31
N ALA A 88 10.06 5.28 20.08
CA ALA A 88 10.59 5.39 21.44
C ALA A 88 12.01 5.93 21.47
N ILE A 89 12.82 5.61 20.46
CA ILE A 89 14.22 6.06 20.43
C ILE A 89 14.42 7.27 19.51
N GLY A 90 13.34 7.80 18.92
CA GLY A 90 13.42 9.02 18.15
C GLY A 90 13.93 8.88 16.74
N THR A 91 13.89 7.66 16.18
CA THR A 91 14.39 7.42 14.82
C THR A 91 13.27 7.18 13.80
N LEU A 92 12.02 7.34 14.20
CA LEU A 92 10.89 7.08 13.31
C LEU A 92 10.89 8.06 12.15
N ASP A 93 10.96 7.52 10.93
CA ASP A 93 10.95 8.32 9.71
C ASP A 93 10.29 7.51 8.62
N LEU A 94 9.01 7.75 8.38
CA LEU A 94 8.27 7.02 7.36
C LEU A 94 8.67 7.43 5.95
N ALA A 95 9.20 8.65 5.79
CA ALA A 95 9.64 9.08 4.47
C ALA A 95 10.79 8.21 3.95
N SER A 96 11.49 7.53 4.82
CA SER A 96 12.58 6.63 4.40
C SER A 96 12.06 5.41 3.64
N LEU A 97 10.76 5.18 3.62
CA LEU A 97 10.18 4.09 2.82
C LEU A 97 10.22 4.38 1.33
N VAL A 98 10.35 5.65 0.93
CA VAL A 98 10.39 6.00 -0.49
C VAL A 98 11.61 5.34 -1.13
N GLY A 99 11.36 4.63 -2.24
CA GLY A 99 12.39 3.89 -2.94
C GLY A 99 12.50 2.44 -2.54
N GLU A 100 11.81 2.01 -1.48
CA GLU A 100 11.88 0.62 -1.04
C GLU A 100 10.98 -0.26 -1.87
N GLN A 101 11.49 -1.43 -2.24
CA GLN A 101 10.72 -2.41 -2.99
C GLN A 101 9.81 -3.18 -2.04
N VAL A 102 8.67 -3.63 -2.57
CA VAL A 102 7.67 -4.31 -1.76
C VAL A 102 6.87 -5.23 -2.66
N ARG A 103 6.28 -6.28 -2.09
CA ARG A 103 5.24 -7.03 -2.78
C ARG A 103 3.92 -6.73 -2.08
N LEU A 104 2.86 -6.62 -2.87
CA LEU A 104 1.54 -6.27 -2.36
C LEU A 104 0.56 -7.37 -2.71
N LYS A 105 -0.21 -7.81 -1.72
CA LYS A 105 -1.31 -8.71 -1.98
C LYS A 105 -2.54 -7.87 -2.25
N LEU A 106 -3.17 -8.11 -3.40
CA LEU A 106 -4.31 -7.33 -3.85
C LEU A 106 -5.54 -8.22 -3.88
N GLN A 107 -6.65 -7.67 -3.43
CA GLN A 107 -7.94 -8.34 -3.45
C GLN A 107 -8.93 -7.48 -4.21
N PRO A 108 -9.46 -7.94 -5.36
CA PRO A 108 -10.52 -7.19 -6.02
C PRO A 108 -11.73 -7.08 -5.10
N THR A 109 -12.22 -5.86 -4.95
CA THR A 109 -13.30 -5.57 -4.02
C THR A 109 -14.40 -4.83 -4.77
N PRO A 110 -15.66 -5.31 -4.71
CA PRO A 110 -16.73 -4.65 -5.43
C PRO A 110 -17.06 -3.29 -4.83
N THR A 111 -17.49 -2.38 -5.67
CA THR A 111 -17.96 -1.08 -5.24
C THR A 111 -19.47 -1.03 -5.35
N ARG A 112 -20.06 -0.04 -4.69
CA ARG A 112 -21.51 0.16 -4.78
C ARG A 112 -21.97 0.49 -6.18
N ALA A 113 -21.09 1.10 -6.96
CA ALA A 113 -21.44 1.52 -8.32
C ALA A 113 -21.37 0.37 -9.33
N GLY A 114 -21.06 -0.83 -8.90
CA GLY A 114 -21.00 -1.98 -9.80
C GLY A 114 -19.66 -2.30 -10.37
N GLY A 115 -18.66 -1.45 -10.10
CA GLY A 115 -17.29 -1.75 -10.52
C GLY A 115 -16.53 -2.47 -9.42
N SER A 116 -15.20 -2.42 -9.53
CA SER A 116 -14.36 -2.99 -8.50
C SER A 116 -13.08 -2.18 -8.39
N PHE A 117 -12.42 -2.30 -7.24
CA PHE A 117 -11.11 -1.71 -7.04
C PHE A 117 -10.23 -2.74 -6.36
N ASP A 118 -8.92 -2.55 -6.47
CA ASP A 118 -7.97 -3.46 -5.84
C ASP A 118 -7.61 -2.95 -4.46
N LYS A 119 -7.95 -3.75 -3.45
CA LYS A 119 -7.63 -3.41 -2.08
C LYS A 119 -6.31 -4.06 -1.72
N ILE A 120 -5.38 -3.29 -1.16
CA ILE A 120 -4.12 -3.84 -0.65
C ILE A 120 -4.43 -4.46 0.69
N THR A 121 -4.33 -5.79 0.76
CA THR A 121 -4.65 -6.50 2.00
C THR A 121 -3.41 -6.86 2.80
N GLU A 122 -2.24 -6.86 2.16
CA GLU A 122 -1.03 -7.25 2.86
C GLU A 122 0.19 -6.64 2.18
N PHE A 123 1.15 -6.20 2.97
CA PHE A 123 2.46 -5.76 2.50
C PHE A 123 3.44 -6.87 2.81
N LEU A 124 4.25 -7.24 1.82
CA LEU A 124 5.16 -8.39 1.94
C LEU A 124 6.58 -7.95 1.60
N PRO A 125 7.59 -8.69 2.10
CA PRO A 125 8.97 -8.40 1.72
C PRO A 125 9.14 -8.46 0.22
N PRO A 126 10.09 -7.71 -0.34
CA PRO A 126 10.30 -7.71 -1.78
C PRO A 126 10.80 -9.07 -2.26
N GLY A 127 10.43 -9.39 -3.50
CA GLY A 127 10.96 -10.57 -4.17
C GLY A 127 12.16 -10.19 -5.00
N GLU A 128 12.34 -10.93 -6.10
CA GLU A 128 13.51 -10.71 -6.97
C GLU A 128 13.28 -9.63 -8.01
N VAL A 129 12.03 -9.28 -8.26
CA VAL A 129 11.71 -8.28 -9.28
C VAL A 129 11.91 -6.90 -8.69
N HIS A 130 12.63 -6.06 -9.42
CA HIS A 130 12.88 -4.68 -9.01
C HIS A 130 12.06 -3.77 -9.90
N VAL A 131 11.12 -3.04 -9.32
CA VAL A 131 10.23 -2.14 -10.07
C VAL A 131 10.87 -0.77 -10.11
N GLN A 132 10.98 -0.20 -11.32
CA GLN A 132 11.48 1.15 -11.49
C GLN A 132 10.30 2.10 -11.57
N PRO A 133 10.35 3.22 -10.83
CA PRO A 133 9.25 4.19 -10.94
C PRO A 133 9.33 4.88 -12.30
N GLU A 134 8.32 4.63 -13.12
CA GLU A 134 8.28 5.18 -14.47
C GLU A 134 7.14 6.16 -14.64
N LYS A 135 6.07 6.00 -13.90
CA LYS A 135 4.90 6.82 -14.07
C LYS A 135 4.81 7.92 -13.03
N TYR A 136 5.09 7.60 -11.79
CA TYR A 136 4.85 8.52 -10.69
C TYR A 136 5.91 9.61 -10.66
N GLN A 137 5.47 10.85 -10.52
CA GLN A 137 6.38 11.97 -10.33
C GLN A 137 6.03 12.64 -9.01
N ARG A 138 7.00 12.65 -8.11
CA ARG A 138 6.83 13.34 -6.84
C ARG A 138 6.85 14.83 -7.10
N GLU A 139 6.03 15.53 -6.33
CA GLU A 139 6.11 16.98 -6.34
C GLU A 139 7.36 17.40 -5.60
N GLU A 140 8.22 18.08 -6.31
CA GLU A 140 9.45 18.58 -5.72
C GLU A 140 9.32 20.06 -5.52
N ASP A 141 9.83 20.54 -4.42
CA ASP A 141 9.74 21.96 -4.14
C ASP A 141 10.88 22.73 -4.75
#